data_b3be328c2573b9baa5b0f3e02831f60e
#
_entry.id   b3be328c2573b9baa5b0f3e02831f60e
#
_cell.length_a   1.000
_cell.length_b   1.000
_cell.length_c   1.000
_cell.angle_alpha   90.00
_cell.angle_beta   90.00
_cell.angle_gamma   90.00
#
_symmetry.space_group_name_H-M   'P 1'
#
loop_
_entity.id
_entity.type
_entity.pdbx_description
1 polymer ?
#
loop_
_entity_poly.entity_id
_entity_poly.type
_entity_poly.pdbx_seq_one_letter_code
_entity_poly.pdbx_strand_id
1 'polypeptide(L)'
;MSTRTTVSASLASPSTFILGLPKAELHLHLEGSIEPAMLAEISQRYHDPLTIEEAEALYRYPDFTGFMLAFKAAIQRLRSPEDYETIAYNLMRRLRSENVLHAEVYVSVGVCLWRKHDFDAIFEGLERGRERGQREFGVSLLWIFDAVRQFGPEEARRVVEKAVQFKDRNVVGIGIGGDERQAGPELFRESYEFAAAHGLRLTAHAGETTGPESIWGALNLKAERIGHALNAWQDPELMAELVERQVPVEICLTSNLETNCCARIEAHPLRKYFDAGVMVTLNTDDPAMFHTSLNREYAFAQQVFGFSDDQLREIARNGFEASFLAAGKKIELLNRLDAGG
;
A
#
# COMPACT_ATOMS: atom_id res chain seq x y z
N MET A 1 -13.42 -28.35 9.52
CA MET A 1 -13.61 -27.62 8.24
C MET A 1 -14.58 -26.50 8.51
N SER A 2 -14.07 -25.33 8.87
CA SER A 2 -14.90 -24.14 9.06
C SER A 2 -15.12 -23.52 7.68
N THR A 3 -16.36 -23.46 7.24
CA THR A 3 -16.77 -22.79 6.02
C THR A 3 -16.44 -21.30 6.19
N ARG A 4 -15.39 -20.82 5.52
CA ARG A 4 -15.14 -19.37 5.36
C ARG A 4 -16.37 -18.80 4.69
N THR A 5 -17.16 -18.07 5.44
CA THR A 5 -18.11 -17.12 4.86
C THR A 5 -17.22 -15.98 4.32
N THR A 6 -16.93 -15.99 3.04
CA THR A 6 -16.26 -14.87 2.37
C THR A 6 -17.12 -13.64 2.58
N VAL A 7 -16.71 -12.74 3.47
CA VAL A 7 -17.36 -11.44 3.71
C VAL A 7 -17.45 -10.63 2.41
N SER A 8 -16.65 -10.99 1.43
CA SER A 8 -16.64 -10.51 0.04
C SER A 8 -18.01 -10.55 -0.65
N ALA A 9 -18.93 -11.45 -0.27
CA ALA A 9 -20.16 -11.70 -1.02
C ALA A 9 -21.38 -10.87 -0.56
N SER A 10 -21.31 -10.06 0.49
CA SER A 10 -22.49 -9.40 1.08
C SER A 10 -22.48 -7.87 1.12
N LEU A 11 -21.39 -7.21 0.70
CA LEU A 11 -21.42 -5.75 0.61
C LEU A 11 -22.28 -5.28 -0.55
N ALA A 12 -23.14 -4.30 -0.30
CA ALA A 12 -23.77 -3.55 -1.38
C ALA A 12 -22.71 -2.77 -2.17
N SER A 13 -23.02 -2.45 -3.43
CA SER A 13 -22.15 -1.60 -4.25
C SER A 13 -21.83 -0.27 -3.54
N PRO A 14 -20.63 0.30 -3.75
CA PRO A 14 -20.29 1.62 -3.21
C PRO A 14 -21.35 2.66 -3.57
N SER A 15 -21.69 3.53 -2.61
CA SER A 15 -22.67 4.61 -2.83
C SER A 15 -22.19 5.60 -3.88
N THR A 16 -23.10 6.37 -4.47
CA THR A 16 -22.74 7.45 -5.41
C THR A 16 -21.83 8.50 -4.78
N PHE A 17 -21.99 8.73 -3.46
CA PHE A 17 -21.07 9.57 -2.69
C PHE A 17 -19.65 9.03 -2.73
N ILE A 18 -19.44 7.75 -2.40
CA ILE A 18 -18.11 7.11 -2.41
C ILE A 18 -17.47 7.14 -3.81
N LEU A 19 -18.26 6.86 -4.85
CA LEU A 19 -17.78 6.91 -6.24
C LEU A 19 -17.35 8.31 -6.66
N GLY A 20 -18.06 9.35 -6.20
CA GLY A 20 -17.74 10.75 -6.48
C GLY A 20 -16.65 11.34 -5.58
N LEU A 21 -16.39 10.76 -4.42
CA LEU A 21 -15.45 11.28 -3.42
C LEU A 21 -14.01 11.27 -3.98
N PRO A 22 -13.33 12.45 -4.06
CA PRO A 22 -11.90 12.49 -4.36
C PRO A 22 -11.09 11.82 -3.25
N LYS A 23 -10.13 10.97 -3.62
CA LYS A 23 -9.33 10.18 -2.67
C LYS A 23 -7.83 10.29 -2.94
N ALA A 24 -7.03 10.08 -1.90
CA ALA A 24 -5.63 9.70 -2.02
C ALA A 24 -5.46 8.26 -1.54
N GLU A 25 -4.50 7.54 -2.10
CA GLU A 25 -4.13 6.20 -1.69
C GLU A 25 -2.64 6.16 -1.36
N LEU A 26 -2.29 5.79 -0.13
CA LEU A 26 -0.95 5.95 0.41
C LEU A 26 -0.26 4.61 0.74
N HIS A 27 -1.01 3.51 0.69
CA HIS A 27 -0.53 2.16 0.95
C HIS A 27 -1.04 1.21 -0.13
N LEU A 28 -0.25 1.10 -1.20
CA LEU A 28 -0.57 0.36 -2.40
C LEU A 28 0.71 -0.21 -3.00
N HIS A 29 0.79 -1.54 -3.15
CA HIS A 29 1.91 -2.21 -3.80
C HIS A 29 1.67 -2.33 -5.30
N LEU A 30 2.64 -1.87 -6.10
CA LEU A 30 2.55 -1.92 -7.56
C LEU A 30 2.32 -3.34 -8.05
N GLU A 31 3.09 -4.29 -7.53
CA GLU A 31 3.06 -5.69 -7.97
C GLU A 31 1.76 -6.38 -7.56
N GLY A 32 1.16 -5.98 -6.43
CA GLY A 32 -0.15 -6.46 -5.97
C GLY A 32 -1.34 -5.89 -6.74
N SER A 33 -1.10 -4.91 -7.62
CA SER A 33 -2.11 -4.36 -8.51
C SER A 33 -2.28 -5.11 -9.84
N ILE A 34 -1.49 -6.15 -10.07
CA ILE A 34 -1.48 -6.92 -11.33
C ILE A 34 -2.72 -7.81 -11.39
N GLU A 35 -3.67 -7.44 -12.23
CA GLU A 35 -4.86 -8.27 -12.47
C GLU A 35 -4.48 -9.65 -13.09
N PRO A 36 -5.21 -10.74 -12.79
CA PRO A 36 -4.90 -12.07 -13.31
C PRO A 36 -4.75 -12.11 -14.82
N ALA A 37 -5.62 -11.43 -15.56
CA ALA A 37 -5.54 -11.35 -17.03
C ALA A 37 -4.23 -10.68 -17.50
N MET A 38 -3.77 -9.63 -16.81
CA MET A 38 -2.50 -8.97 -17.10
C MET A 38 -1.32 -9.87 -16.75
N LEU A 39 -1.37 -10.59 -15.63
CA LEU A 39 -0.32 -11.54 -15.26
C LEU A 39 -0.19 -12.65 -16.30
N ALA A 40 -1.32 -13.17 -16.78
CA ALA A 40 -1.36 -14.15 -17.87
C ALA A 40 -0.74 -13.57 -19.16
N GLU A 41 -1.11 -12.33 -19.56
CA GLU A 41 -0.54 -11.66 -20.73
C GLU A 41 0.98 -11.49 -20.62
N ILE A 42 1.48 -10.98 -19.47
CA ILE A 42 2.92 -10.82 -19.25
C ILE A 42 3.64 -12.16 -19.31
N SER A 43 3.06 -13.22 -18.74
CA SER A 43 3.64 -14.56 -18.72
C SER A 43 3.86 -15.15 -20.12
N GLN A 44 3.02 -14.78 -21.09
CA GLN A 44 3.17 -15.23 -22.49
C GLN A 44 4.46 -14.73 -23.15
N ARG A 45 5.06 -13.66 -22.64
CA ARG A 45 6.34 -13.12 -23.16
C ARG A 45 7.54 -14.02 -22.81
N TYR A 46 7.33 -14.98 -21.90
CA TYR A 46 8.39 -15.82 -21.33
C TYR A 46 8.03 -17.31 -21.45
N HIS A 47 8.97 -18.18 -21.15
CA HIS A 47 8.80 -19.63 -21.24
C HIS A 47 8.03 -20.24 -20.05
N ASP A 48 7.17 -19.48 -19.40
CA ASP A 48 6.35 -19.90 -18.26
C ASP A 48 4.94 -19.26 -18.36
N PRO A 49 4.20 -19.57 -19.45
CA PRO A 49 2.89 -18.98 -19.68
C PRO A 49 1.86 -19.50 -18.66
N LEU A 50 0.98 -18.60 -18.22
CA LEU A 50 -0.21 -18.92 -17.43
C LEU A 50 -1.46 -18.70 -18.28
N THR A 51 -2.50 -19.50 -18.05
CA THR A 51 -3.86 -19.12 -18.41
C THR A 51 -4.41 -18.12 -17.40
N ILE A 52 -5.52 -17.46 -17.72
CA ILE A 52 -6.19 -16.54 -16.80
C ILE A 52 -6.66 -17.29 -15.53
N GLU A 53 -7.20 -18.50 -15.71
CA GLU A 53 -7.68 -19.36 -14.63
C GLU A 53 -6.54 -19.78 -13.68
N GLU A 54 -5.36 -20.06 -14.22
CA GLU A 54 -4.17 -20.36 -13.42
C GLU A 54 -3.69 -19.13 -12.66
N ALA A 55 -3.71 -17.96 -13.28
CA ALA A 55 -3.39 -16.69 -12.62
C ALA A 55 -4.39 -16.35 -11.49
N GLU A 56 -5.70 -16.55 -11.73
CA GLU A 56 -6.74 -16.42 -10.71
C GLU A 56 -6.54 -17.42 -9.55
N ALA A 57 -6.11 -18.65 -9.86
CA ALA A 57 -5.85 -19.67 -8.86
C ALA A 57 -4.67 -19.31 -7.95
N LEU A 58 -3.65 -18.60 -8.48
CA LEU A 58 -2.54 -18.09 -7.68
C LEU A 58 -3.01 -17.08 -6.60
N TYR A 59 -4.08 -16.33 -6.86
CA TYR A 59 -4.60 -15.31 -5.94
C TYR A 59 -5.64 -15.88 -4.96
N ARG A 60 -5.64 -17.22 -4.74
CA ARG A 60 -6.45 -17.92 -3.73
C ARG A 60 -5.54 -18.60 -2.71
N TYR A 61 -5.44 -18.04 -1.54
CA TYR A 61 -4.56 -18.52 -0.48
C TYR A 61 -5.27 -18.49 0.89
N PRO A 62 -4.83 -19.32 1.85
CA PRO A 62 -5.52 -19.47 3.14
C PRO A 62 -5.11 -18.43 4.19
N ASP A 63 -3.94 -17.83 4.08
CA ASP A 63 -3.32 -17.02 5.13
C ASP A 63 -2.17 -16.14 4.58
N PHE A 64 -1.54 -15.37 5.45
CA PHE A 64 -0.41 -14.49 5.12
C PHE A 64 0.75 -15.23 4.44
N THR A 65 1.08 -16.44 4.88
CA THR A 65 2.16 -17.21 4.26
C THR A 65 1.81 -17.60 2.83
N GLY A 66 0.57 -18.03 2.60
CA GLY A 66 0.06 -18.33 1.26
C GLY A 66 0.04 -17.10 0.36
N PHE A 67 -0.36 -15.93 0.89
CA PHE A 67 -0.28 -14.65 0.20
C PHE A 67 1.16 -14.34 -0.25
N MET A 68 2.15 -14.43 0.67
CA MET A 68 3.55 -14.17 0.33
C MET A 68 4.08 -15.10 -0.77
N LEU A 69 3.64 -16.35 -0.82
CA LEU A 69 3.99 -17.28 -1.91
C LEU A 69 3.34 -16.88 -3.24
N ALA A 70 2.08 -16.46 -3.22
CA ALA A 70 1.37 -15.97 -4.41
C ALA A 70 2.00 -14.68 -4.94
N PHE A 71 2.31 -13.72 -4.06
CA PHE A 71 3.00 -12.48 -4.39
C PHE A 71 4.37 -12.75 -5.05
N LYS A 72 5.17 -13.63 -4.43
CA LYS A 72 6.44 -14.08 -5.03
C LYS A 72 6.25 -14.69 -6.41
N ALA A 73 5.23 -15.54 -6.61
CA ALA A 73 4.96 -16.17 -7.90
C ALA A 73 4.57 -15.15 -8.98
N ALA A 74 3.82 -14.10 -8.62
CA ALA A 74 3.47 -13.01 -9.52
C ALA A 74 4.72 -12.18 -9.92
N ILE A 75 5.49 -11.72 -8.92
CA ILE A 75 6.71 -10.91 -9.16
C ILE A 75 7.76 -11.66 -10.00
N GLN A 76 7.87 -12.97 -9.84
CA GLN A 76 8.84 -13.75 -10.62
C GLN A 76 8.60 -13.68 -12.13
N ARG A 77 7.42 -13.27 -12.57
CA ARG A 77 7.06 -13.08 -13.98
C ARG A 77 7.39 -11.70 -14.52
N LEU A 78 7.67 -10.73 -13.66
CA LEU A 78 8.17 -9.42 -14.06
C LEU A 78 9.68 -9.50 -14.30
N ARG A 79 10.13 -9.20 -15.52
CA ARG A 79 11.53 -9.42 -15.93
C ARG A 79 12.15 -8.27 -16.70
N SER A 80 11.32 -7.43 -17.32
CA SER A 80 11.79 -6.38 -18.21
C SER A 80 11.23 -5.00 -17.85
N PRO A 81 11.86 -3.92 -18.31
CA PRO A 81 11.32 -2.57 -18.17
C PRO A 81 9.90 -2.41 -18.74
N GLU A 82 9.57 -3.15 -19.81
CA GLU A 82 8.28 -3.12 -20.47
C GLU A 82 7.17 -3.75 -19.61
N ASP A 83 7.51 -4.74 -18.78
CA ASP A 83 6.57 -5.32 -17.83
C ASP A 83 6.20 -4.27 -16.77
N TYR A 84 7.20 -3.57 -16.22
CA TYR A 84 6.99 -2.53 -15.22
C TYR A 84 6.29 -1.28 -15.80
N GLU A 85 6.56 -0.92 -17.06
CA GLU A 85 5.81 0.11 -17.77
C GLU A 85 4.33 -0.26 -17.89
N THR A 86 4.06 -1.52 -18.27
CA THR A 86 2.70 -2.06 -18.42
C THR A 86 1.92 -1.99 -17.11
N ILE A 87 2.50 -2.48 -15.99
CA ILE A 87 1.80 -2.50 -14.71
C ILE A 87 1.61 -1.10 -14.14
N ALA A 88 2.60 -0.22 -14.25
CA ALA A 88 2.50 1.17 -13.79
C ALA A 88 1.39 1.93 -14.54
N TYR A 89 1.35 1.83 -15.86
CA TYR A 89 0.31 2.46 -16.67
C TYR A 89 -1.11 1.96 -16.32
N ASN A 90 -1.28 0.63 -16.17
CA ASN A 90 -2.57 0.04 -15.84
C ASN A 90 -3.03 0.41 -14.42
N LEU A 91 -2.09 0.49 -13.48
CA LEU A 91 -2.39 1.01 -12.13
C LEU A 91 -2.95 2.43 -12.21
N MET A 92 -2.32 3.34 -12.96
CA MET A 92 -2.80 4.72 -13.13
C MET A 92 -4.23 4.78 -13.70
N ARG A 93 -4.55 3.90 -14.66
CA ARG A 93 -5.91 3.77 -15.20
C ARG A 93 -6.91 3.32 -14.14
N ARG A 94 -6.53 2.33 -13.31
CA ARG A 94 -7.34 1.84 -12.18
C ARG A 94 -7.61 2.95 -11.17
N LEU A 95 -6.57 3.64 -10.70
CA LEU A 95 -6.68 4.75 -9.76
C LEU A 95 -7.67 5.82 -10.25
N ARG A 96 -7.59 6.16 -11.54
CA ARG A 96 -8.54 7.12 -12.14
C ARG A 96 -9.98 6.63 -12.07
N SER A 97 -10.23 5.34 -12.34
CA SER A 97 -11.58 4.77 -12.30
C SER A 97 -12.19 4.76 -10.90
N GLU A 98 -11.38 4.86 -9.87
CA GLU A 98 -11.77 4.91 -8.46
C GLU A 98 -11.82 6.35 -7.88
N ASN A 99 -11.66 7.37 -8.74
CA ASN A 99 -11.55 8.78 -8.37
C ASN A 99 -10.41 9.08 -7.40
N VAL A 100 -9.29 8.35 -7.54
CA VAL A 100 -8.05 8.63 -6.84
C VAL A 100 -7.32 9.75 -7.60
N LEU A 101 -6.98 10.82 -6.89
CA LEU A 101 -6.28 11.99 -7.46
C LEU A 101 -4.78 11.92 -7.23
N HIS A 102 -4.35 11.21 -6.20
CA HIS A 102 -2.96 11.03 -5.82
C HIS A 102 -2.75 9.64 -5.21
N ALA A 103 -1.63 9.01 -5.56
CA ALA A 103 -1.20 7.76 -4.93
C ALA A 103 0.30 7.81 -4.58
N GLU A 104 0.65 7.12 -3.49
CA GLU A 104 2.03 6.82 -3.13
C GLU A 104 2.18 5.30 -3.13
N VAL A 105 3.02 4.81 -4.06
CA VAL A 105 3.01 3.41 -4.46
C VAL A 105 4.32 2.74 -4.09
N TYR A 106 4.22 1.67 -3.33
CA TYR A 106 5.35 0.82 -2.98
C TYR A 106 5.81 0.02 -4.20
N VAL A 107 7.12 -0.02 -4.42
CA VAL A 107 7.78 -0.84 -5.43
C VAL A 107 8.74 -1.79 -4.75
N SER A 108 8.65 -3.07 -5.02
CA SER A 108 9.47 -4.14 -4.41
C SER A 108 10.92 -4.14 -4.93
N VAL A 109 11.64 -3.02 -4.73
CA VAL A 109 13.03 -2.84 -5.19
C VAL A 109 13.94 -3.89 -4.61
N GLY A 110 13.75 -4.25 -3.33
CA GLY A 110 14.52 -5.31 -2.68
C GLY A 110 14.45 -6.63 -3.44
N VAL A 111 13.30 -7.00 -4.01
CA VAL A 111 13.15 -8.22 -4.83
C VAL A 111 13.92 -8.09 -6.15
N CYS A 112 13.85 -6.93 -6.81
CA CYS A 112 14.58 -6.68 -8.06
C CYS A 112 16.09 -6.83 -7.86
N LEU A 113 16.64 -6.22 -6.81
CA LEU A 113 18.06 -6.26 -6.47
C LEU A 113 18.50 -7.69 -6.08
N TRP A 114 17.72 -8.39 -5.26
CA TRP A 114 17.99 -9.77 -4.88
C TRP A 114 18.02 -10.72 -6.09
N ARG A 115 17.13 -10.48 -7.07
CA ARG A 115 17.12 -11.21 -8.35
C ARG A 115 18.20 -10.77 -9.32
N LYS A 116 19.00 -9.77 -8.97
CA LYS A 116 20.07 -9.18 -9.80
C LYS A 116 19.55 -8.60 -11.12
N HIS A 117 18.33 -8.06 -11.11
CA HIS A 117 17.82 -7.33 -12.25
C HIS A 117 18.52 -5.98 -12.36
N ASP A 118 18.63 -5.47 -13.57
CA ASP A 118 19.02 -4.08 -13.81
C ASP A 118 17.88 -3.15 -13.39
N PHE A 119 17.90 -2.73 -12.11
CA PHE A 119 16.86 -1.90 -11.56
C PHE A 119 16.80 -0.52 -12.20
N ASP A 120 17.93 0.01 -12.68
CA ASP A 120 17.95 1.31 -13.33
C ASP A 120 17.16 1.27 -14.64
N ALA A 121 17.31 0.21 -15.43
CA ALA A 121 16.48 -0.02 -16.61
C ALA A 121 14.98 -0.26 -16.26
N ILE A 122 14.69 -1.01 -15.18
CA ILE A 122 13.33 -1.23 -14.68
C ILE A 122 12.69 0.12 -14.29
N PHE A 123 13.44 0.97 -13.60
CA PHE A 123 12.94 2.28 -13.18
C PHE A 123 12.58 3.19 -14.36
N GLU A 124 13.32 3.12 -15.46
CA GLU A 124 12.92 3.81 -16.70
C GLU A 124 11.57 3.31 -17.23
N GLY A 125 11.29 2.01 -17.12
CA GLY A 125 9.98 1.45 -17.47
C GLY A 125 8.87 1.99 -16.56
N LEU A 126 9.09 1.98 -15.24
CA LEU A 126 8.16 2.54 -14.24
C LEU A 126 7.81 4.00 -14.57
N GLU A 127 8.82 4.83 -14.84
CA GLU A 127 8.60 6.25 -15.14
C GLU A 127 7.87 6.46 -16.47
N ARG A 128 8.16 5.68 -17.52
CA ARG A 128 7.39 5.75 -18.78
C ARG A 128 5.90 5.44 -18.55
N GLY A 129 5.61 4.39 -17.77
CA GLY A 129 4.24 4.00 -17.43
C GLY A 129 3.52 5.08 -16.63
N ARG A 130 4.19 5.60 -15.58
CA ARG A 130 3.69 6.69 -14.75
C ARG A 130 3.43 7.97 -15.54
N GLU A 131 4.39 8.42 -16.35
CA GLU A 131 4.25 9.65 -17.15
C GLU A 131 3.13 9.56 -18.18
N ARG A 132 3.03 8.41 -18.86
CA ARG A 132 1.93 8.13 -19.78
C ARG A 132 0.59 8.17 -19.05
N GLY A 133 0.47 7.46 -17.92
CA GLY A 133 -0.74 7.43 -17.12
C GLY A 133 -1.11 8.80 -16.57
N GLN A 134 -0.14 9.59 -16.09
CA GLN A 134 -0.37 10.96 -15.62
C GLN A 134 -0.93 11.87 -16.71
N ARG A 135 -0.39 11.80 -17.94
CA ARG A 135 -0.90 12.59 -19.07
C ARG A 135 -2.32 12.19 -19.46
N GLU A 136 -2.63 10.88 -19.47
CA GLU A 136 -3.92 10.38 -19.93
C GLU A 136 -5.03 10.49 -18.87
N PHE A 137 -4.70 10.23 -17.61
CA PHE A 137 -5.68 10.07 -16.52
C PHE A 137 -5.66 11.21 -15.51
N GLY A 138 -4.60 12.03 -15.48
CA GLY A 138 -4.49 13.18 -14.57
C GLY A 138 -4.26 12.79 -13.11
N VAL A 139 -3.86 11.56 -12.81
CA VAL A 139 -3.53 11.10 -11.46
C VAL A 139 -2.09 11.46 -11.14
N SER A 140 -1.84 12.00 -9.95
CA SER A 140 -0.49 12.22 -9.41
C SER A 140 0.00 10.93 -8.75
N LEU A 141 1.26 10.52 -8.99
CA LEU A 141 1.84 9.34 -8.36
C LEU A 141 3.29 9.60 -7.94
N LEU A 142 3.62 9.20 -6.72
CA LEU A 142 4.98 9.15 -6.19
C LEU A 142 5.34 7.70 -5.84
N TRP A 143 6.64 7.38 -5.92
CA TRP A 143 7.15 6.06 -5.59
C TRP A 143 7.73 6.01 -4.18
N ILE A 144 7.45 4.91 -3.48
CA ILE A 144 8.12 4.51 -2.23
C ILE A 144 8.89 3.23 -2.54
N PHE A 145 10.20 3.23 -2.30
CA PHE A 145 11.00 2.04 -2.53
C PHE A 145 10.96 1.13 -1.31
N ASP A 146 10.47 -0.09 -1.52
CA ASP A 146 10.21 -1.03 -0.43
C ASP A 146 11.34 -2.04 -0.27
N ALA A 147 11.85 -2.13 0.97
CA ALA A 147 12.79 -3.15 1.39
C ALA A 147 12.03 -4.37 1.96
N VAL A 148 12.62 -5.53 1.83
CA VAL A 148 12.05 -6.79 2.31
C VAL A 148 12.78 -7.25 3.56
N ARG A 149 12.08 -7.38 4.68
CA ARG A 149 12.66 -7.74 6.00
C ARG A 149 13.52 -8.99 5.95
N GLN A 150 13.05 -10.02 5.23
CA GLN A 150 13.70 -11.32 5.12
C GLN A 150 15.05 -11.27 4.37
N PHE A 151 15.32 -10.21 3.62
CA PHE A 151 16.59 -10.06 2.91
C PHE A 151 17.66 -9.39 3.78
N GLY A 152 17.27 -8.86 4.94
CA GLY A 152 18.17 -8.29 5.95
C GLY A 152 18.61 -6.86 5.69
N PRO A 153 19.39 -6.28 6.64
CA PRO A 153 19.72 -4.87 6.63
C PRO A 153 20.65 -4.44 5.50
N GLU A 154 21.52 -5.32 5.02
CA GLU A 154 22.44 -5.00 3.90
C GLU A 154 21.65 -4.79 2.60
N GLU A 155 20.66 -5.64 2.29
CA GLU A 155 19.81 -5.45 1.12
C GLU A 155 18.90 -4.24 1.29
N ALA A 156 18.36 -3.98 2.50
CA ALA A 156 17.61 -2.77 2.78
C ALA A 156 18.46 -1.51 2.52
N ARG A 157 19.73 -1.51 2.91
CA ARG A 157 20.65 -0.41 2.61
C ARG A 157 20.78 -0.16 1.12
N ARG A 158 20.88 -1.21 0.31
CA ARG A 158 20.95 -1.08 -1.16
C ARG A 158 19.66 -0.50 -1.76
N VAL A 159 18.50 -0.86 -1.21
CA VAL A 159 17.22 -0.24 -1.61
C VAL A 159 17.23 1.26 -1.34
N VAL A 160 17.69 1.67 -0.14
CA VAL A 160 17.78 3.10 0.21
C VAL A 160 18.76 3.86 -0.69
N GLU A 161 19.89 3.25 -1.05
CA GLU A 161 20.85 3.85 -1.99
C GLU A 161 20.21 4.09 -3.37
N LYS A 162 19.36 3.16 -3.84
CA LYS A 162 18.56 3.36 -5.05
C LYS A 162 17.51 4.46 -4.88
N ALA A 163 16.84 4.54 -3.73
CA ALA A 163 15.90 5.61 -3.46
C ALA A 163 16.58 7.00 -3.48
N VAL A 164 17.78 7.11 -2.90
CA VAL A 164 18.59 8.34 -2.95
C VAL A 164 19.02 8.69 -4.39
N GLN A 165 19.41 7.67 -5.18
CA GLN A 165 19.76 7.85 -6.58
C GLN A 165 18.62 8.46 -7.40
N PHE A 166 17.37 8.07 -7.12
CA PHE A 166 16.20 8.47 -7.91
C PHE A 166 15.27 9.48 -7.22
N LYS A 167 15.66 10.07 -6.08
CA LYS A 167 14.79 10.97 -5.30
C LYS A 167 14.24 12.17 -6.09
N ASP A 168 15.00 12.67 -7.04
CA ASP A 168 14.57 13.79 -7.89
C ASP A 168 13.68 13.35 -9.08
N ARG A 169 13.32 12.06 -9.11
CA ARG A 169 12.50 11.43 -10.15
C ARG A 169 11.27 10.75 -9.54
N ASN A 170 10.51 11.50 -8.77
CA ASN A 170 9.26 11.04 -8.13
C ASN A 170 9.41 9.93 -7.06
N VAL A 171 10.63 9.60 -6.65
CA VAL A 171 10.87 8.72 -5.50
C VAL A 171 10.87 9.58 -4.24
N VAL A 172 9.86 9.42 -3.40
CA VAL A 172 9.64 10.30 -2.25
C VAL A 172 10.16 9.71 -0.95
N GLY A 173 10.22 8.40 -0.84
CA GLY A 173 10.56 7.75 0.43
C GLY A 173 10.91 6.28 0.30
N ILE A 174 11.10 5.69 1.45
CA ILE A 174 11.33 4.26 1.63
C ILE A 174 10.29 3.64 2.54
N GLY A 175 10.06 2.35 2.34
CA GLY A 175 9.29 1.49 3.22
C GLY A 175 10.05 0.22 3.60
N ILE A 176 9.47 -0.53 4.50
CA ILE A 176 9.88 -1.89 4.82
C ILE A 176 8.65 -2.75 5.00
N GLY A 177 8.57 -3.84 4.23
CA GLY A 177 7.49 -4.82 4.28
C GLY A 177 8.01 -6.25 4.49
N GLY A 178 7.12 -7.23 4.34
CA GLY A 178 7.41 -8.64 4.53
C GLY A 178 7.06 -9.15 5.93
N ASP A 179 7.55 -10.34 6.30
CA ASP A 179 7.16 -11.00 7.55
C ASP A 179 7.82 -10.35 8.76
N GLU A 180 7.06 -9.59 9.53
CA GLU A 180 7.51 -8.89 10.74
C GLU A 180 8.12 -9.82 11.80
N ARG A 181 7.69 -11.09 11.84
CA ARG A 181 8.18 -12.09 12.81
C ARG A 181 9.62 -12.50 12.56
N GLN A 182 10.15 -12.25 11.36
CA GLN A 182 11.52 -12.64 10.98
C GLN A 182 12.55 -11.56 11.29
N ALA A 183 12.15 -10.29 11.31
CA ALA A 183 13.09 -9.19 11.56
C ALA A 183 12.36 -7.96 12.12
N GLY A 184 12.71 -7.58 13.34
CA GLY A 184 12.20 -6.36 13.97
C GLY A 184 12.72 -5.09 13.30
N PRO A 185 12.00 -3.96 13.45
CA PRO A 185 12.36 -2.69 12.81
C PRO A 185 13.77 -2.19 13.18
N GLU A 186 14.23 -2.46 14.39
CA GLU A 186 15.52 -1.97 14.91
C GLU A 186 16.73 -2.41 14.08
N LEU A 187 16.64 -3.54 13.37
CA LEU A 187 17.71 -4.03 12.49
C LEU A 187 17.95 -3.09 11.29
N PHE A 188 16.99 -2.26 10.96
CA PHE A 188 17.01 -1.38 9.79
C PHE A 188 17.35 0.06 10.12
N ARG A 189 17.74 0.35 11.38
CA ARG A 189 18.03 1.70 11.87
C ARG A 189 19.00 2.47 10.98
N GLU A 190 20.14 1.88 10.65
CA GLU A 190 21.16 2.55 9.82
C GLU A 190 20.61 2.93 8.43
N SER A 191 19.78 2.08 7.84
CA SER A 191 19.14 2.35 6.55
C SER A 191 18.16 3.52 6.64
N TYR A 192 17.35 3.58 7.70
CA TYR A 192 16.40 4.67 7.93
C TYR A 192 17.10 5.99 8.25
N GLU A 193 18.14 5.97 9.09
CA GLU A 193 18.96 7.15 9.38
C GLU A 193 19.63 7.69 8.11
N PHE A 194 20.13 6.80 7.25
CA PHE A 194 20.71 7.20 5.98
C PHE A 194 19.66 7.79 5.03
N ALA A 195 18.47 7.21 4.93
CA ALA A 195 17.37 7.75 4.13
C ALA A 195 16.98 9.16 4.59
N ALA A 196 16.78 9.33 5.90
CA ALA A 196 16.45 10.63 6.51
C ALA A 196 17.52 11.69 6.24
N ALA A 197 18.80 11.34 6.37
CA ALA A 197 19.93 12.23 6.11
C ALA A 197 19.97 12.71 4.64
N HIS A 198 19.36 11.96 3.71
CA HIS A 198 19.27 12.30 2.29
C HIS A 198 17.92 12.92 1.91
N GLY A 199 17.05 13.20 2.87
CA GLY A 199 15.78 13.89 2.68
C GLY A 199 14.66 12.99 2.12
N LEU A 200 14.78 11.67 2.23
CA LEU A 200 13.71 10.73 1.93
C LEU A 200 12.71 10.64 3.09
N ARG A 201 11.44 10.42 2.75
CA ARG A 201 10.36 10.17 3.71
C ARG A 201 10.40 8.70 4.17
N LEU A 202 9.90 8.44 5.36
CA LEU A 202 10.03 7.16 6.04
C LEU A 202 8.67 6.57 6.35
N THR A 203 8.42 5.34 5.86
CA THR A 203 7.23 4.55 6.20
C THR A 203 7.64 3.16 6.67
N ALA A 204 6.76 2.45 7.36
CA ALA A 204 7.01 1.07 7.75
C ALA A 204 5.69 0.31 7.92
N HIS A 205 5.63 -0.93 7.41
CA HIS A 205 4.62 -1.89 7.85
C HIS A 205 4.97 -2.30 9.28
N ALA A 206 4.03 -2.16 10.20
CA ALA A 206 4.25 -2.54 11.58
C ALA A 206 2.95 -2.87 12.32
N GLY A 207 2.99 -3.88 13.18
CA GLY A 207 1.86 -4.31 13.98
C GLY A 207 0.75 -4.99 13.19
N GLU A 208 1.04 -5.56 12.02
CA GLU A 208 0.11 -6.36 11.25
C GLU A 208 0.08 -7.80 11.75
N THR A 209 1.24 -8.47 11.75
CA THR A 209 1.40 -9.86 12.18
C THR A 209 2.03 -10.01 13.55
N THR A 210 2.53 -8.92 14.12
CA THR A 210 3.14 -8.80 15.45
C THR A 210 2.38 -7.80 16.31
N GLY A 211 2.82 -7.59 17.56
CA GLY A 211 2.16 -6.70 18.51
C GLY A 211 2.57 -5.23 18.42
N PRO A 212 2.17 -4.43 19.42
CA PRO A 212 2.50 -3.01 19.52
C PRO A 212 3.99 -2.70 19.52
N GLU A 213 4.83 -3.66 19.95
CA GLU A 213 6.29 -3.51 19.97
C GLU A 213 6.89 -3.24 18.59
N SER A 214 6.33 -3.80 17.53
CA SER A 214 6.76 -3.51 16.16
C SER A 214 6.44 -2.07 15.77
N ILE A 215 5.28 -1.56 16.18
CA ILE A 215 4.86 -0.18 15.91
C ILE A 215 5.77 0.80 16.66
N TRP A 216 6.05 0.55 17.95
CA TRP A 216 7.03 1.33 18.70
C TRP A 216 8.40 1.32 18.04
N GLY A 217 8.83 0.15 17.55
CA GLY A 217 10.07 0.02 16.77
C GLY A 217 10.08 0.90 15.54
N ALA A 218 9.00 0.92 14.76
CA ALA A 218 8.86 1.78 13.58
C ALA A 218 8.87 3.27 13.92
N LEU A 219 8.17 3.68 15.00
CA LEU A 219 8.21 5.05 15.50
C LEU A 219 9.62 5.48 15.96
N ASN A 220 10.39 4.55 16.55
CA ASN A 220 11.77 4.78 16.94
C ASN A 220 12.73 4.89 15.74
N LEU A 221 12.34 4.36 14.58
CA LEU A 221 13.01 4.61 13.29
C LEU A 221 12.59 5.94 12.66
N LYS A 222 11.72 6.70 13.32
CA LYS A 222 11.12 7.95 12.82
C LYS A 222 10.23 7.74 11.59
N ALA A 223 9.59 6.57 11.47
CA ALA A 223 8.57 6.38 10.47
C ALA A 223 7.48 7.46 10.64
N GLU A 224 7.14 8.09 9.55
CA GLU A 224 6.20 9.21 9.50
C GLU A 224 4.76 8.74 9.28
N ARG A 225 4.61 7.52 8.76
CA ARG A 225 3.35 6.80 8.63
C ARG A 225 3.58 5.32 8.94
N ILE A 226 2.56 4.67 9.47
CA ILE A 226 2.60 3.26 9.84
C ILE A 226 1.58 2.48 9.01
N GLY A 227 2.07 1.53 8.20
CA GLY A 227 1.23 0.58 7.49
C GLY A 227 0.55 -0.38 8.46
N HIS A 228 -0.75 -0.61 8.26
CA HIS A 228 -1.65 -1.46 9.04
C HIS A 228 -1.87 -1.05 10.49
N ALA A 229 -0.84 -1.07 11.35
CA ALA A 229 -0.93 -0.86 12.79
C ALA A 229 -2.11 -1.62 13.45
N LEU A 230 -2.46 -2.79 12.92
CA LEU A 230 -3.65 -3.56 13.29
C LEU A 230 -3.74 -3.84 14.80
N ASN A 231 -2.60 -3.98 15.46
CA ASN A 231 -2.49 -4.36 16.87
C ASN A 231 -2.18 -3.19 17.82
N ALA A 232 -2.16 -1.92 17.35
CA ALA A 232 -1.86 -0.76 18.20
C ALA A 232 -2.84 -0.62 19.39
N TRP A 233 -4.10 -0.99 19.21
CA TRP A 233 -5.15 -0.90 20.24
C TRP A 233 -4.86 -1.71 21.50
N GLN A 234 -3.93 -2.65 21.47
CA GLN A 234 -3.54 -3.49 22.60
C GLN A 234 -2.67 -2.72 23.61
N ASP A 235 -2.11 -1.58 23.21
CA ASP A 235 -1.27 -0.72 24.03
C ASP A 235 -1.86 0.70 24.12
N PRO A 236 -2.44 1.09 25.29
CA PRO A 236 -3.03 2.41 25.46
C PRO A 236 -2.01 3.57 25.36
N GLU A 237 -0.73 3.34 25.71
CA GLU A 237 0.31 4.37 25.61
C GLU A 237 0.66 4.61 24.13
N LEU A 238 0.73 3.53 23.34
CA LEU A 238 0.91 3.64 21.90
C LEU A 238 -0.26 4.39 21.24
N MET A 239 -1.49 4.08 21.63
CA MET A 239 -2.66 4.79 21.13
C MET A 239 -2.60 6.29 21.44
N ALA A 240 -2.20 6.65 22.67
CA ALA A 240 -2.00 8.06 23.04
C ALA A 240 -0.92 8.74 22.22
N GLU A 241 0.20 8.08 21.99
CA GLU A 241 1.33 8.57 21.16
C GLU A 241 0.89 8.82 19.70
N LEU A 242 0.16 7.87 19.10
CA LEU A 242 -0.35 8.02 17.73
C LEU A 242 -1.30 9.23 17.59
N VAL A 243 -2.16 9.45 18.60
CA VAL A 243 -3.07 10.59 18.66
C VAL A 243 -2.33 11.90 18.89
N GLU A 244 -1.43 11.95 19.89
CA GLU A 244 -0.71 13.19 20.25
C GLU A 244 0.16 13.68 19.08
N ARG A 245 0.88 12.76 18.44
CA ARG A 245 1.75 13.09 17.32
C ARG A 245 1.04 13.15 15.97
N GLN A 246 -0.25 12.79 15.90
CA GLN A 246 -1.02 12.67 14.66
C GLN A 246 -0.26 11.83 13.61
N VAL A 247 0.28 10.67 14.05
CA VAL A 247 0.95 9.74 13.15
C VAL A 247 -0.11 9.03 12.31
N PRO A 248 -0.09 9.17 10.97
CA PRO A 248 -1.08 8.50 10.12
C PRO A 248 -0.92 6.98 10.15
N VAL A 249 -2.06 6.31 10.28
CA VAL A 249 -2.18 4.85 10.21
C VAL A 249 -2.87 4.48 8.90
N GLU A 250 -2.19 3.68 8.09
CA GLU A 250 -2.64 3.26 6.76
C GLU A 250 -3.42 1.95 6.87
N ILE A 251 -4.74 2.05 6.97
CA ILE A 251 -5.65 0.91 7.17
C ILE A 251 -5.93 0.22 5.83
N CYS A 252 -5.80 -1.12 5.82
CA CYS A 252 -6.04 -2.00 4.68
C CYS A 252 -7.01 -3.12 5.10
N LEU A 253 -8.33 -2.83 5.11
CA LEU A 253 -9.36 -3.72 5.69
C LEU A 253 -9.39 -5.10 5.03
N THR A 254 -9.49 -5.12 3.69
CA THR A 254 -9.58 -6.37 2.94
C THR A 254 -8.28 -7.17 3.04
N SER A 255 -7.11 -6.51 2.97
CA SER A 255 -5.83 -7.17 3.17
C SER A 255 -5.77 -7.92 4.50
N ASN A 256 -6.10 -7.24 5.61
CA ASN A 256 -6.03 -7.85 6.94
C ASN A 256 -7.00 -9.04 7.11
N LEU A 257 -8.10 -9.06 6.35
CA LEU A 257 -9.02 -10.21 6.31
C LEU A 257 -8.48 -11.36 5.45
N GLU A 258 -8.04 -11.07 4.23
CA GLU A 258 -7.59 -12.07 3.27
C GLU A 258 -6.29 -12.75 3.72
N THR A 259 -5.40 -12.01 4.39
CA THR A 259 -4.19 -12.54 5.04
C THR A 259 -4.47 -13.25 6.37
N ASN A 260 -5.72 -13.18 6.87
CA ASN A 260 -6.12 -13.71 8.18
C ASN A 260 -5.38 -13.09 9.38
N CYS A 261 -4.84 -11.88 9.20
CA CYS A 261 -4.30 -11.07 10.30
C CYS A 261 -5.45 -10.54 11.18
N CYS A 262 -6.63 -10.29 10.58
CA CYS A 262 -7.88 -10.05 11.25
C CYS A 262 -8.88 -11.16 10.92
N ALA A 263 -9.37 -11.88 11.94
CA ALA A 263 -10.23 -13.03 11.72
C ALA A 263 -11.64 -12.69 11.18
N ARG A 264 -12.16 -11.49 11.48
CA ARG A 264 -13.49 -11.01 11.08
C ARG A 264 -13.47 -9.50 10.97
N ILE A 265 -14.17 -8.97 9.98
CA ILE A 265 -14.22 -7.52 9.71
C ILE A 265 -14.73 -6.70 10.91
N GLU A 266 -15.70 -7.22 11.65
CA GLU A 266 -16.31 -6.52 12.79
C GLU A 266 -15.33 -6.40 13.98
N ALA A 267 -14.26 -7.21 13.99
CA ALA A 267 -13.19 -7.13 14.99
C ALA A 267 -12.07 -6.16 14.59
N HIS A 268 -12.09 -5.65 13.36
CA HIS A 268 -11.05 -4.73 12.90
C HIS A 268 -11.13 -3.40 13.67
N PRO A 269 -9.99 -2.85 14.14
CA PRO A 269 -9.97 -1.69 15.04
C PRO A 269 -10.25 -0.34 14.36
N LEU A 270 -10.54 -0.26 13.07
CA LEU A 270 -10.74 0.99 12.32
C LEU A 270 -11.65 1.99 13.08
N ARG A 271 -12.84 1.55 13.50
CA ARG A 271 -13.80 2.42 14.18
C ARG A 271 -13.23 2.92 15.52
N LYS A 272 -12.59 2.03 16.26
CA LYS A 272 -11.95 2.36 17.54
C LYS A 272 -10.82 3.40 17.37
N TYR A 273 -10.03 3.29 16.31
CA TYR A 273 -8.95 4.23 16.02
C TYR A 273 -9.51 5.61 15.65
N PHE A 274 -10.47 5.64 14.74
CA PHE A 274 -11.11 6.90 14.35
C PHE A 274 -11.76 7.62 15.53
N ASP A 275 -12.54 6.91 16.36
CA ASP A 275 -13.21 7.48 17.54
C ASP A 275 -12.24 7.94 18.62
N ALA A 276 -11.04 7.34 18.69
CA ALA A 276 -9.96 7.77 19.59
C ALA A 276 -9.18 8.98 19.05
N GLY A 277 -9.42 9.42 17.81
CA GLY A 277 -8.74 10.56 17.18
C GLY A 277 -7.40 10.22 16.50
N VAL A 278 -7.14 8.93 16.24
CA VAL A 278 -6.00 8.53 15.40
C VAL A 278 -6.26 8.96 13.97
N MET A 279 -5.26 9.57 13.32
CA MET A 279 -5.33 9.91 11.90
C MET A 279 -5.31 8.63 11.05
N VAL A 280 -6.46 8.15 10.63
CA VAL A 280 -6.58 6.95 9.79
C VAL A 280 -6.76 7.31 8.32
N THR A 281 -6.16 6.52 7.43
CA THR A 281 -6.40 6.51 5.99
C THR A 281 -6.89 5.14 5.55
N LEU A 282 -7.62 5.04 4.45
CA LEU A 282 -8.04 3.77 3.85
C LEU A 282 -7.24 3.51 2.58
N ASN A 283 -6.80 2.27 2.42
CA ASN A 283 -5.91 1.83 1.36
C ASN A 283 -6.22 0.39 0.97
N THR A 284 -5.72 -0.05 -0.18
CA THR A 284 -6.02 -1.39 -0.71
C THR A 284 -4.90 -2.41 -0.52
N ASP A 285 -3.65 -1.95 -0.29
CA ASP A 285 -2.45 -2.79 -0.17
C ASP A 285 -2.12 -3.51 -1.51
N ASP A 286 -2.64 -4.69 -1.75
CA ASP A 286 -2.46 -5.48 -2.98
C ASP A 286 -3.82 -5.73 -3.66
N PRO A 287 -4.40 -4.72 -4.32
CA PRO A 287 -5.82 -4.70 -4.67
C PRO A 287 -6.28 -5.81 -5.62
N ALA A 288 -5.43 -6.25 -6.55
CA ALA A 288 -5.79 -7.36 -7.45
C ALA A 288 -5.72 -8.70 -6.73
N MET A 289 -4.73 -8.87 -5.85
CA MET A 289 -4.54 -10.11 -5.08
C MET A 289 -5.61 -10.28 -3.99
N PHE A 290 -6.10 -9.19 -3.42
CA PHE A 290 -7.16 -9.19 -2.40
C PHE A 290 -8.56 -8.98 -3.00
N HIS A 291 -8.69 -8.91 -4.32
CA HIS A 291 -9.97 -8.71 -5.02
C HIS A 291 -10.75 -7.50 -4.48
N THR A 292 -10.06 -6.41 -4.17
CA THR A 292 -10.63 -5.19 -3.62
C THR A 292 -10.38 -3.96 -4.48
N SER A 293 -10.93 -2.83 -4.06
CA SER A 293 -10.72 -1.50 -4.63
C SER A 293 -10.84 -0.46 -3.53
N LEU A 294 -10.27 0.72 -3.72
CA LEU A 294 -10.37 1.77 -2.71
C LEU A 294 -11.84 2.16 -2.45
N ASN A 295 -12.67 2.19 -3.50
CA ASN A 295 -14.11 2.39 -3.34
C ASN A 295 -14.76 1.31 -2.46
N ARG A 296 -14.27 0.08 -2.52
CA ARG A 296 -14.76 -1.02 -1.69
C ARG A 296 -14.30 -0.88 -0.23
N GLU A 297 -13.08 -0.45 0.02
CA GLU A 297 -12.57 -0.17 1.37
C GLU A 297 -13.44 0.92 2.06
N TYR A 298 -13.78 1.98 1.33
CA TYR A 298 -14.71 3.02 1.80
C TYR A 298 -16.13 2.47 2.02
N ALA A 299 -16.60 1.57 1.17
CA ALA A 299 -17.91 0.93 1.35
C ALA A 299 -17.93 0.02 2.60
N PHE A 300 -16.83 -0.68 2.93
CA PHE A 300 -16.67 -1.40 4.19
C PHE A 300 -16.80 -0.45 5.38
N ALA A 301 -16.09 0.67 5.37
CA ALA A 301 -16.16 1.67 6.43
C ALA A 301 -17.62 2.15 6.62
N GLN A 302 -18.33 2.46 5.53
CA GLN A 302 -19.71 2.90 5.58
C GLN A 302 -20.68 1.82 6.10
N GLN A 303 -20.63 0.63 5.49
CA GLN A 303 -21.68 -0.38 5.66
C GLN A 303 -21.47 -1.25 6.91
N VAL A 304 -20.24 -1.52 7.29
CA VAL A 304 -19.90 -2.40 8.42
C VAL A 304 -19.64 -1.59 9.69
N PHE A 305 -18.90 -0.48 9.57
CA PHE A 305 -18.50 0.33 10.72
C PHE A 305 -19.39 1.56 10.94
N GLY A 306 -20.40 1.79 10.08
CA GLY A 306 -21.39 2.86 10.26
C GLY A 306 -20.81 4.26 10.09
N PHE A 307 -19.75 4.44 9.29
CA PHE A 307 -19.20 5.76 8.98
C PHE A 307 -20.21 6.58 8.16
N SER A 308 -20.44 7.82 8.57
CA SER A 308 -21.22 8.77 7.78
C SER A 308 -20.43 9.30 6.59
N ASP A 309 -21.11 9.93 5.64
CA ASP A 309 -20.46 10.56 4.49
C ASP A 309 -19.45 11.63 4.93
N ASP A 310 -19.75 12.41 5.98
CA ASP A 310 -18.82 13.40 6.53
C ASP A 310 -17.56 12.75 7.13
N GLN A 311 -17.70 11.63 7.84
CA GLN A 311 -16.57 10.88 8.39
C GLN A 311 -15.73 10.24 7.29
N LEU A 312 -16.36 9.74 6.22
CA LEU A 312 -15.63 9.24 5.04
C LEU A 312 -14.89 10.37 4.33
N ARG A 313 -15.46 11.57 4.27
CA ARG A 313 -14.79 12.76 3.74
C ARG A 313 -13.58 13.16 4.61
N GLU A 314 -13.69 13.04 5.93
CA GLU A 314 -12.58 13.25 6.85
C GLU A 314 -11.44 12.25 6.60
N ILE A 315 -11.75 10.97 6.44
CA ILE A 315 -10.75 9.95 6.11
C ILE A 315 -10.09 10.24 4.74
N ALA A 316 -10.86 10.70 3.75
CA ALA A 316 -10.31 11.11 2.45
C ALA A 316 -9.39 12.34 2.59
N ARG A 317 -9.75 13.30 3.45
CA ARG A 317 -8.91 14.45 3.80
C ARG A 317 -7.60 14.01 4.43
N ASN A 318 -7.66 13.10 5.40
CA ASN A 318 -6.47 12.52 6.04
C ASN A 318 -5.51 11.94 5.01
N GLY A 319 -6.01 11.26 3.96
CA GLY A 319 -5.20 10.74 2.88
C GLY A 319 -4.38 11.84 2.15
N PHE A 320 -4.98 13.00 1.88
CA PHE A 320 -4.24 14.12 1.28
C PHE A 320 -3.27 14.77 2.27
N GLU A 321 -3.68 14.96 3.51
CA GLU A 321 -2.85 15.59 4.56
C GLU A 321 -1.65 14.72 4.93
N ALA A 322 -1.83 13.42 5.03
CA ALA A 322 -0.77 12.45 5.32
C ALA A 322 0.18 12.19 4.13
N SER A 323 -0.19 12.58 2.90
CA SER A 323 0.65 12.35 1.72
C SER A 323 2.00 13.09 1.82
N PHE A 324 2.98 12.65 1.08
CA PHE A 324 4.28 13.29 0.99
C PHE A 324 4.37 14.34 -0.13
N LEU A 325 3.23 14.75 -0.66
CA LEU A 325 3.15 15.85 -1.63
C LEU A 325 3.68 17.17 -1.05
N ALA A 326 4.21 18.01 -1.94
CA ALA A 326 4.53 19.39 -1.59
C ALA A 326 3.27 20.15 -1.14
N ALA A 327 3.42 21.08 -0.18
CA ALA A 327 2.30 21.79 0.46
C ALA A 327 1.32 22.44 -0.54
N GLY A 328 1.83 23.08 -1.60
CA GLY A 328 0.98 23.69 -2.62
C GLY A 328 0.08 22.70 -3.35
N LYS A 329 0.60 21.48 -3.62
CA LYS A 329 -0.18 20.42 -4.27
C LYS A 329 -1.20 19.80 -3.32
N LYS A 330 -0.88 19.64 -2.03
CA LYS A 330 -1.85 19.22 -1.01
C LYS A 330 -3.04 20.19 -0.96
N ILE A 331 -2.78 21.50 -0.90
CA ILE A 331 -3.83 22.53 -0.87
C ILE A 331 -4.71 22.44 -2.12
N GLU A 332 -4.12 22.27 -3.31
CA GLU A 332 -4.90 22.11 -4.56
C GLU A 332 -5.85 20.91 -4.46
N LEU A 333 -5.37 19.75 -3.98
CA LEU A 333 -6.17 18.52 -3.90
C LEU A 333 -7.23 18.60 -2.79
N LEU A 334 -6.92 19.22 -1.65
CA LEU A 334 -7.88 19.48 -0.58
C LEU A 334 -9.01 20.41 -1.07
N ASN A 335 -8.69 21.46 -1.83
CA ASN A 335 -9.70 22.34 -2.43
C ASN A 335 -10.63 21.57 -3.41
N ARG A 336 -10.09 20.57 -4.13
CA ARG A 336 -10.91 19.71 -5.00
C ARG A 336 -11.80 18.77 -4.20
N LEU A 337 -11.34 18.25 -3.06
CA LEU A 337 -12.16 17.46 -2.13
C LEU A 337 -13.32 18.30 -1.60
N ASP A 338 -13.06 19.56 -1.22
CA ASP A 338 -14.07 20.46 -0.66
C ASP A 338 -15.09 20.93 -1.71
N ALA A 339 -14.67 21.10 -2.97
CA ALA A 339 -15.55 21.52 -4.07
C ALA A 339 -16.42 20.37 -4.64
N GLY A 340 -16.07 19.12 -4.40
CA GLY A 340 -16.77 17.93 -4.87
C GLY A 340 -17.82 17.38 -3.90
N GLY A 341 -18.20 18.16 -2.89
CA GLY A 341 -19.17 17.84 -1.85
C GLY A 341 -20.58 18.32 -2.12
#